data_10d3bb15d3b8065b16dc16996b9d6de5
#
_entry.id   10d3bb15d3b8065b16dc16996b9d6de5
#
_cell.length_a   1.000
_cell.length_b   1.000
_cell.length_c   1.000
_cell.angle_alpha   90.00
_cell.angle_beta   90.00
_cell.angle_gamma   90.00
#
_symmetry.space_group_name_H-M   'P 1'
#
loop_
_entity.id
_entity.type
_entity.pdbx_description
1 polymer ?
#
loop_
_entity_poly.entity_id
_entity_poly.type
_entity_poly.pdbx_seq_one_letter_code
_entity_poly.pdbx_strand_id
1 'polypeptide(L)'
;MSGKSSNGLLGIAAPHVSPEGGSASYAAAYRALPKLSNGGDDRIFVVLGTSHYGEPDRFGLTRKPFATPFGVAPTETALVDELCAAAGAAVALEDYCHAVEHSIEFQVVFLQHLFGPHIRILPVLCGAFAAGPESGKLPESSDQVARFLGALGEMAARPGRKLCFVLGVDFAHVGRRYGDRHAAKAYEGPLAEVAERDDARVERIAAGDAEGFWNLVVERGDDDLKWCGSSPLYTFLRAVPQARGRRLGYEQWNIDDASVVSFGALAFFDENARV
;
A
#
# COMPACT_ATOMS: atom_id res chain seq x y z
N MET A 1 9.07 -19.36 25.73
CA MET A 1 9.68 -18.85 24.49
C MET A 1 9.53 -17.34 24.52
N SER A 2 10.63 -16.62 24.70
CA SER A 2 10.67 -15.19 24.95
C SER A 2 10.15 -14.42 23.73
N GLY A 3 9.19 -13.54 23.96
CA GLY A 3 8.68 -12.62 22.93
C GLY A 3 9.80 -11.73 22.43
N LYS A 4 10.21 -11.95 21.18
CA LYS A 4 11.08 -11.00 20.48
C LYS A 4 10.29 -9.69 20.36
N SER A 5 10.78 -8.66 21.01
CA SER A 5 10.35 -7.28 20.90
C SER A 5 10.19 -6.94 19.42
N SER A 6 9.05 -6.37 19.05
CA SER A 6 8.73 -5.84 17.70
C SER A 6 9.46 -4.52 17.42
N ASN A 7 10.70 -4.38 17.93
CA ASN A 7 11.49 -3.17 17.76
C ASN A 7 11.77 -2.94 16.28
N GLY A 8 11.25 -1.83 15.76
CA GLY A 8 11.57 -1.34 14.43
C GLY A 8 10.54 -1.63 13.33
N LEU A 9 9.35 -2.19 13.62
CA LEU A 9 8.32 -2.33 12.59
C LEU A 9 7.75 -0.96 12.21
N LEU A 10 7.87 -0.62 10.92
CA LEU A 10 7.38 0.63 10.33
C LEU A 10 6.03 0.46 9.66
N GLY A 11 5.72 -0.75 9.18
CA GLY A 11 4.46 -1.01 8.51
C GLY A 11 4.37 -2.40 7.90
N ILE A 12 3.23 -2.63 7.22
CA ILE A 12 2.93 -3.85 6.48
C ILE A 12 2.34 -3.51 5.11
N ALA A 13 2.46 -4.44 4.16
CA ALA A 13 1.61 -4.47 2.97
C ALA A 13 0.77 -5.74 3.00
N ALA A 14 -0.51 -5.60 2.71
CA ALA A 14 -1.50 -6.65 2.62
C ALA A 14 -2.32 -6.47 1.34
N PRO A 15 -2.93 -7.53 0.80
CA PRO A 15 -3.76 -7.40 -0.39
C PRO A 15 -4.98 -6.53 -0.16
N HIS A 16 -5.65 -6.15 -1.25
CA HIS A 16 -6.99 -5.59 -1.21
C HIS A 16 -8.01 -6.38 -2.07
N VAL A 17 -7.63 -7.55 -2.57
CA VAL A 17 -8.62 -8.52 -3.10
C VAL A 17 -9.62 -8.89 -2.01
N SER A 18 -10.76 -9.48 -2.42
CA SER A 18 -11.71 -10.05 -1.47
C SER A 18 -11.01 -10.92 -0.41
N PRO A 19 -11.35 -10.75 0.88
CA PRO A 19 -10.80 -11.59 1.95
C PRO A 19 -10.96 -13.10 1.73
N GLU A 20 -11.94 -13.52 0.93
CA GLU A 20 -12.10 -14.92 0.52
C GLU A 20 -10.87 -15.43 -0.25
N GLY A 21 -10.38 -14.66 -1.21
CA GLY A 21 -9.19 -15.03 -2.00
C GLY A 21 -7.88 -14.78 -1.29
N GLY A 22 -7.79 -13.72 -0.48
CA GLY A 22 -6.54 -13.25 0.11
C GLY A 22 -6.31 -13.63 1.56
N SER A 23 -7.10 -14.52 2.17
CA SER A 23 -7.11 -14.75 3.62
C SER A 23 -5.76 -15.13 4.22
N ALA A 24 -4.94 -15.93 3.53
CA ALA A 24 -3.62 -16.33 4.02
C ALA A 24 -2.64 -15.15 4.01
N SER A 25 -2.62 -14.34 2.94
CA SER A 25 -1.78 -13.15 2.83
C SER A 25 -2.20 -12.06 3.83
N TYR A 26 -3.51 -11.81 4.00
CA TYR A 26 -4.00 -10.95 5.08
C TYR A 26 -3.49 -11.41 6.44
N ALA A 27 -3.70 -12.70 6.76
CA ALA A 27 -3.26 -13.24 8.04
C ALA A 27 -1.72 -13.15 8.22
N ALA A 28 -0.93 -13.35 7.17
CA ALA A 28 0.53 -13.23 7.23
C ALA A 28 0.96 -11.79 7.53
N ALA A 29 0.39 -10.79 6.82
CA ALA A 29 0.69 -9.38 7.02
C ALA A 29 0.30 -8.92 8.43
N TYR A 30 -0.94 -9.13 8.82
CA TYR A 30 -1.48 -8.61 10.08
C TYR A 30 -0.90 -9.28 11.33
N ARG A 31 -0.42 -10.53 11.25
CA ARG A 31 0.33 -11.17 12.35
C ARG A 31 1.69 -10.54 12.62
N ALA A 32 2.25 -9.78 11.66
CA ALA A 32 3.50 -9.06 11.88
C ALA A 32 3.32 -7.81 12.74
N LEU A 33 2.09 -7.26 12.84
CA LEU A 33 1.79 -6.11 13.68
C LEU A 33 1.95 -6.48 15.16
N PRO A 34 2.62 -5.65 15.97
CA PRO A 34 2.76 -5.89 17.40
C PRO A 34 1.39 -5.79 18.08
N LYS A 35 1.16 -6.70 19.02
CA LYS A 35 -0.05 -6.68 19.85
C LYS A 35 -0.11 -5.39 20.68
N LEU A 36 -1.31 -5.01 21.09
CA LEU A 36 -1.53 -3.90 22.01
C LEU A 36 -0.74 -4.12 23.31
N SER A 37 -0.07 -3.08 23.76
CA SER A 37 0.44 -3.02 25.14
C SER A 37 -0.70 -2.66 26.10
N ASN A 38 -0.58 -3.04 27.39
CA ASN A 38 -1.61 -2.83 28.42
C ASN A 38 -1.99 -1.34 28.68
N GLY A 39 -1.44 -0.39 27.95
CA GLY A 39 -1.70 1.06 28.09
C GLY A 39 -2.51 1.69 26.95
N GLY A 40 -3.07 0.89 26.06
CA GLY A 40 -3.71 1.37 24.84
C GLY A 40 -2.72 1.56 23.68
N ASP A 41 -3.24 1.77 22.50
CA ASP A 41 -2.45 2.02 21.28
C ASP A 41 -2.61 3.48 20.88
N ASP A 42 -1.53 4.24 20.95
CA ASP A 42 -1.47 5.63 20.51
C ASP A 42 -0.93 5.78 19.09
N ARG A 43 -0.73 4.67 18.37
CA ARG A 43 -0.34 4.67 16.96
C ARG A 43 -1.43 5.26 16.09
N ILE A 44 -0.98 5.95 15.04
CA ILE A 44 -1.82 6.36 13.93
C ILE A 44 -1.46 5.47 12.75
N PHE A 45 -2.45 4.79 12.19
CA PHE A 45 -2.25 3.96 11.02
C PHE A 45 -2.36 4.82 9.76
N VAL A 46 -1.24 5.01 9.06
CA VAL A 46 -1.24 5.64 7.72
C VAL A 46 -1.61 4.57 6.72
N VAL A 47 -2.84 4.62 6.22
CA VAL A 47 -3.36 3.59 5.30
C VAL A 47 -3.21 4.09 3.87
N LEU A 48 -2.25 3.53 3.14
CA LEU A 48 -2.03 3.83 1.73
C LEU A 48 -2.78 2.81 0.87
N GLY A 49 -3.75 3.28 0.10
CA GLY A 49 -4.52 2.45 -0.83
C GLY A 49 -4.33 2.89 -2.28
N THR A 50 -4.62 1.99 -3.21
CA THR A 50 -4.73 2.31 -4.63
C THR A 50 -5.99 3.13 -4.89
N SER A 51 -5.87 4.20 -5.64
CA SER A 51 -7.01 4.95 -6.15
C SER A 51 -7.39 4.46 -7.56
N HIS A 52 -8.41 3.64 -7.66
CA HIS A 52 -8.89 3.14 -8.95
C HIS A 52 -9.72 4.17 -9.73
N TYR A 53 -10.21 5.21 -9.05
CA TYR A 53 -11.12 6.21 -9.60
C TYR A 53 -10.59 7.64 -9.53
N GLY A 54 -9.40 7.84 -8.97
CA GLY A 54 -8.79 9.16 -8.82
C GLY A 54 -8.03 9.62 -10.07
N GLU A 55 -7.65 10.90 -10.06
CA GLU A 55 -6.82 11.47 -11.10
C GLU A 55 -5.35 10.99 -10.99
N PRO A 56 -4.64 10.85 -12.12
CA PRO A 56 -3.20 10.58 -12.10
C PRO A 56 -2.42 11.65 -11.34
N ASP A 57 -1.31 11.25 -10.72
CA ASP A 57 -0.41 12.12 -9.94
C ASP A 57 -1.08 12.85 -8.76
N ARG A 58 -2.26 12.38 -8.31
CA ARG A 58 -3.01 12.98 -7.22
C ARG A 58 -3.18 12.00 -6.07
N PHE A 59 -3.34 12.56 -4.89
CA PHE A 59 -3.54 11.81 -3.65
C PHE A 59 -4.87 12.20 -3.02
N GLY A 60 -5.77 11.21 -2.91
CA GLY A 60 -7.09 11.40 -2.31
C GLY A 60 -7.00 11.38 -0.78
N LEU A 61 -7.44 12.46 -0.14
CA LEU A 61 -7.60 12.53 1.32
C LEU A 61 -9.05 12.78 1.70
N THR A 62 -9.43 12.36 2.90
CA THR A 62 -10.76 12.66 3.46
C THR A 62 -10.65 12.94 4.96
N ARG A 63 -11.54 13.80 5.47
CA ARG A 63 -11.74 14.01 6.92
C ARG A 63 -12.83 13.11 7.49
N LYS A 64 -13.55 12.35 6.62
CA LYS A 64 -14.62 11.46 7.06
C LYS A 64 -14.04 10.25 7.79
N PRO A 65 -14.68 9.80 8.87
CA PRO A 65 -14.34 8.54 9.51
C PRO A 65 -14.80 7.36 8.64
N PHE A 66 -14.18 6.21 8.87
CA PHE A 66 -14.58 4.95 8.24
C PHE A 66 -15.49 4.14 9.17
N ALA A 67 -16.69 3.86 8.69
CA ALA A 67 -17.65 3.01 9.40
C ALA A 67 -17.56 1.58 8.86
N THR A 68 -17.35 0.61 9.75
CA THR A 68 -17.31 -0.82 9.43
C THR A 68 -18.23 -1.60 10.38
N PRO A 69 -18.44 -2.91 10.18
CA PRO A 69 -19.17 -3.73 11.15
C PRO A 69 -18.58 -3.74 12.57
N PHE A 70 -17.29 -3.40 12.73
CA PHE A 70 -16.62 -3.33 14.02
C PHE A 70 -16.76 -1.98 14.73
N GLY A 71 -17.30 -0.96 14.07
CA GLY A 71 -17.46 0.38 14.62
C GLY A 71 -16.93 1.47 13.70
N VAL A 72 -16.64 2.64 14.28
CA VAL A 72 -16.18 3.82 13.55
C VAL A 72 -14.72 4.09 13.86
N ALA A 73 -13.86 4.06 12.83
CA ALA A 73 -12.47 4.47 12.91
C ALA A 73 -12.35 5.97 12.59
N PRO A 74 -11.98 6.82 13.56
CA PRO A 74 -11.80 8.25 13.31
C PRO A 74 -10.58 8.52 12.41
N THR A 75 -10.74 9.46 11.50
CA THR A 75 -9.64 10.03 10.71
C THR A 75 -8.90 11.08 11.53
N GLU A 76 -7.58 11.05 11.51
CA GLU A 76 -6.70 12.07 12.10
C GLU A 76 -6.72 13.35 11.25
N THR A 77 -7.74 14.15 11.44
CA THR A 77 -7.99 15.34 10.61
C THR A 77 -6.86 16.36 10.67
N ALA A 78 -6.15 16.46 11.80
CA ALA A 78 -4.98 17.33 11.93
C ALA A 78 -3.85 16.93 10.97
N LEU A 79 -3.64 15.63 10.73
CA LEU A 79 -2.66 15.15 9.76
C LEU A 79 -3.13 15.33 8.32
N VAL A 80 -4.44 15.18 8.08
CA VAL A 80 -5.04 15.51 6.77
C VAL A 80 -4.79 16.97 6.45
N ASP A 81 -5.07 17.88 7.39
CA ASP A 81 -4.89 19.32 7.21
C ASP A 81 -3.42 19.68 7.00
N GLU A 82 -2.52 19.03 7.71
CA GLU A 82 -1.07 19.19 7.54
C GLU A 82 -0.63 18.80 6.12
N LEU A 83 -1.07 17.64 5.60
CA LEU A 83 -0.75 17.23 4.23
C LEU A 83 -1.38 18.15 3.20
N CYS A 84 -2.63 18.57 3.39
CA CYS A 84 -3.29 19.53 2.50
C CYS A 84 -2.49 20.85 2.42
N ALA A 85 -2.02 21.36 3.55
CA ALA A 85 -1.25 22.60 3.60
C ALA A 85 0.12 22.46 2.94
N ALA A 86 0.82 21.34 3.16
CA ALA A 86 2.18 21.12 2.65
C ALA A 86 2.20 20.73 1.16
N ALA A 87 1.31 19.83 0.73
CA ALA A 87 1.30 19.29 -0.62
C ALA A 87 0.41 20.07 -1.61
N GLY A 88 -0.53 20.90 -1.11
CA GLY A 88 -1.34 21.79 -1.92
C GLY A 88 -2.10 21.08 -3.03
N ALA A 89 -1.85 21.48 -4.27
CA ALA A 89 -2.54 20.95 -5.45
C ALA A 89 -2.33 19.44 -5.69
N ALA A 90 -1.36 18.80 -5.06
CA ALA A 90 -1.19 17.34 -5.14
C ALA A 90 -2.31 16.56 -4.43
N VAL A 91 -3.01 17.21 -3.49
CA VAL A 91 -4.09 16.59 -2.72
C VAL A 91 -5.44 16.88 -3.37
N ALA A 92 -6.24 15.83 -3.54
CA ALA A 92 -7.68 15.91 -3.77
C ALA A 92 -8.39 15.60 -2.45
N LEU A 93 -9.00 16.61 -1.84
CA LEU A 93 -9.81 16.43 -0.64
C LEU A 93 -11.22 16.08 -1.06
N GLU A 94 -11.48 14.81 -1.29
CA GLU A 94 -12.72 14.33 -1.90
C GLU A 94 -13.22 13.06 -1.21
N ASP A 95 -14.44 13.13 -0.67
CA ASP A 95 -15.02 12.00 0.06
C ASP A 95 -15.51 10.88 -0.87
N TYR A 96 -15.91 11.21 -2.10
CA TYR A 96 -16.52 10.24 -3.02
C TYR A 96 -15.56 9.11 -3.40
N CYS A 97 -14.31 9.43 -3.73
CA CYS A 97 -13.32 8.41 -4.07
C CYS A 97 -13.14 7.40 -2.91
N HIS A 98 -13.13 7.89 -1.67
CA HIS A 98 -13.05 7.02 -0.50
C HIS A 98 -14.30 6.18 -0.25
N ALA A 99 -15.48 6.67 -0.67
CA ALA A 99 -16.75 5.97 -0.48
C ALA A 99 -16.95 4.79 -1.46
N VAL A 100 -16.32 4.85 -2.64
CA VAL A 100 -16.43 3.81 -3.67
C VAL A 100 -15.20 2.89 -3.74
N GLU A 101 -14.14 3.25 -3.02
CA GLU A 101 -12.87 2.51 -3.01
C GLU A 101 -12.83 1.48 -1.87
N HIS A 102 -12.22 0.32 -2.14
CA HIS A 102 -12.11 -0.78 -1.18
C HIS A 102 -10.67 -1.05 -0.69
N SER A 103 -9.67 -0.46 -1.32
CA SER A 103 -8.24 -0.69 -1.00
C SER A 103 -7.87 -0.25 0.42
N ILE A 104 -8.55 0.76 0.98
CA ILE A 104 -8.42 1.22 2.36
C ILE A 104 -9.40 0.50 3.29
N GLU A 105 -10.66 0.31 2.85
CA GLU A 105 -11.73 -0.22 3.69
C GLU A 105 -11.36 -1.58 4.31
N PHE A 106 -10.87 -2.52 3.51
CA PHE A 106 -10.47 -3.83 4.02
C PHE A 106 -9.35 -3.73 5.06
N GLN A 107 -8.40 -2.81 4.87
CA GLN A 107 -7.34 -2.61 5.86
C GLN A 107 -7.92 -2.10 7.17
N VAL A 108 -8.87 -1.17 7.14
CA VAL A 108 -9.54 -0.66 8.35
C VAL A 108 -10.29 -1.77 9.08
N VAL A 109 -11.00 -2.64 8.35
CA VAL A 109 -11.70 -3.80 8.94
C VAL A 109 -10.74 -4.70 9.70
N PHE A 110 -9.61 -5.08 9.11
CA PHE A 110 -8.62 -5.95 9.77
C PHE A 110 -7.93 -5.25 10.95
N LEU A 111 -7.62 -3.96 10.83
CA LEU A 111 -7.07 -3.18 11.95
C LEU A 111 -8.05 -3.11 13.12
N GLN A 112 -9.32 -2.85 12.87
CA GLN A 112 -10.34 -2.83 13.94
C GLN A 112 -10.56 -4.20 14.56
N HIS A 113 -10.50 -5.28 13.78
CA HIS A 113 -10.57 -6.64 14.30
C HIS A 113 -9.43 -6.92 15.31
N LEU A 114 -8.23 -6.41 15.06
CA LEU A 114 -7.05 -6.65 15.90
C LEU A 114 -6.92 -5.68 17.07
N PHE A 115 -7.26 -4.41 16.87
CA PHE A 115 -6.96 -3.32 17.80
C PHE A 115 -8.20 -2.67 18.41
N GLY A 116 -9.39 -3.13 18.01
CA GLY A 116 -10.66 -2.57 18.47
C GLY A 116 -11.17 -1.41 17.59
N PRO A 117 -12.41 -0.94 17.87
CA PRO A 117 -13.11 -0.02 17.01
C PRO A 117 -12.47 1.38 16.90
N HIS A 118 -11.73 1.79 17.92
CA HIS A 118 -11.25 3.17 18.06
C HIS A 118 -9.82 3.39 17.57
N ILE A 119 -9.38 2.62 16.58
CA ILE A 119 -8.10 2.91 15.89
C ILE A 119 -8.16 4.29 15.23
N ARG A 120 -7.03 4.99 15.19
CA ARG A 120 -6.88 6.27 14.49
C ARG A 120 -6.20 6.05 13.15
N ILE A 121 -6.75 6.61 12.08
CA ILE A 121 -6.24 6.39 10.72
C ILE A 121 -5.94 7.72 10.02
N LEU A 122 -4.95 7.69 9.12
CA LEU A 122 -4.73 8.68 8.08
C LEU A 122 -4.92 7.96 6.73
N PRO A 123 -6.11 8.05 6.12
CA PRO A 123 -6.37 7.38 4.85
C PRO A 123 -5.84 8.21 3.68
N VAL A 124 -5.07 7.56 2.80
CA VAL A 124 -4.47 8.15 1.60
C VAL A 124 -4.70 7.24 0.41
N LEU A 125 -5.44 7.69 -0.56
CA LEU A 125 -5.58 7.04 -1.86
C LEU A 125 -4.50 7.57 -2.80
N CYS A 126 -3.67 6.69 -3.32
CA CYS A 126 -2.61 7.02 -4.27
C CYS A 126 -3.12 6.83 -5.70
N GLY A 127 -3.25 7.90 -6.47
CA GLY A 127 -3.54 7.84 -7.90
C GLY A 127 -2.41 7.18 -8.68
N ALA A 128 -2.71 6.66 -9.87
CA ALA A 128 -1.67 6.14 -10.76
C ALA A 128 -0.69 7.25 -11.13
N PHE A 129 0.59 6.93 -11.26
CA PHE A 129 1.58 7.91 -11.70
C PHE A 129 1.59 8.00 -13.22
N ALA A 130 1.52 9.25 -13.73
CA ALA A 130 1.56 9.53 -15.16
C ALA A 130 2.97 9.43 -15.76
N ALA A 131 4.02 9.40 -14.92
CA ALA A 131 5.39 9.16 -15.35
C ALA A 131 5.50 7.74 -15.92
N GLY A 132 5.32 7.64 -17.23
CA GLY A 132 5.43 6.39 -17.97
C GLY A 132 6.83 6.19 -18.55
N PRO A 133 7.07 5.02 -19.15
CA PRO A 133 8.36 4.59 -19.64
C PRO A 133 8.90 5.41 -20.82
N GLU A 134 8.03 5.99 -21.63
CA GLU A 134 8.44 6.84 -22.75
C GLU A 134 9.25 8.06 -22.29
N SER A 135 9.10 8.45 -21.02
CA SER A 135 9.82 9.57 -20.44
C SER A 135 11.15 9.21 -19.79
N GLY A 136 11.38 7.93 -19.42
CA GLY A 136 12.53 7.51 -18.59
C GLY A 136 12.61 8.25 -17.25
N LYS A 137 11.48 8.79 -16.78
CA LYS A 137 11.43 9.66 -15.60
C LYS A 137 10.85 8.94 -14.40
N LEU A 138 11.35 9.30 -13.24
CA LEU A 138 10.76 8.85 -11.97
C LEU A 138 9.45 9.61 -11.69
N PRO A 139 8.54 9.05 -10.87
CA PRO A 139 7.27 9.70 -10.52
C PRO A 139 7.42 11.13 -9.98
N GLU A 140 8.48 11.43 -9.24
CA GLU A 140 8.75 12.77 -8.72
C GLU A 140 9.21 13.78 -9.78
N SER A 141 9.29 13.42 -11.05
CA SER A 141 9.36 14.39 -12.13
C SER A 141 8.07 15.21 -12.28
N SER A 142 6.95 14.70 -11.74
CA SER A 142 5.74 15.46 -11.48
C SER A 142 5.90 16.28 -10.19
N ASP A 143 5.76 17.60 -10.28
CA ASP A 143 5.83 18.50 -9.12
C ASP A 143 4.79 18.13 -8.05
N GLN A 144 3.64 17.62 -8.44
CA GLN A 144 2.58 17.20 -7.52
C GLN A 144 3.02 15.98 -6.73
N VAL A 145 3.54 14.95 -7.41
CA VAL A 145 4.06 13.76 -6.76
C VAL A 145 5.21 14.12 -5.83
N ALA A 146 6.21 14.88 -6.31
CA ALA A 146 7.36 15.30 -5.50
C ALA A 146 6.94 16.02 -4.22
N ARG A 147 5.98 16.95 -4.30
CA ARG A 147 5.46 17.69 -3.13
C ARG A 147 4.79 16.78 -2.12
N PHE A 148 3.95 15.86 -2.58
CA PHE A 148 3.26 14.94 -1.67
C PHE A 148 4.24 13.99 -1.00
N LEU A 149 5.16 13.39 -1.75
CA LEU A 149 6.19 12.50 -1.22
C LEU A 149 7.05 13.21 -0.17
N GLY A 150 7.47 14.45 -0.44
CA GLY A 150 8.20 15.27 0.50
C GLY A 150 7.41 15.54 1.79
N ALA A 151 6.15 15.98 1.65
CA ALA A 151 5.28 16.27 2.80
C ALA A 151 5.03 15.03 3.67
N LEU A 152 4.75 13.88 3.06
CA LEU A 152 4.54 12.62 3.78
C LEU A 152 5.84 12.14 4.44
N GLY A 153 6.98 12.30 3.76
CA GLY A 153 8.30 11.95 4.31
C GLY A 153 8.66 12.80 5.53
N GLU A 154 8.47 14.13 5.46
CA GLU A 154 8.67 15.03 6.59
C GLU A 154 7.74 14.68 7.77
N MET A 155 6.47 14.35 7.47
CA MET A 155 5.52 13.89 8.48
C MET A 155 5.99 12.59 9.13
N ALA A 156 6.48 11.63 8.36
CA ALA A 156 6.94 10.33 8.85
C ALA A 156 8.23 10.45 9.69
N ALA A 157 9.12 11.36 9.32
CA ALA A 157 10.40 11.58 10.01
C ALA A 157 10.25 12.36 11.32
N ARG A 158 9.08 12.93 11.64
CA ARG A 158 8.90 13.80 12.79
C ARG A 158 9.00 13.04 14.11
N PRO A 159 9.96 13.37 15.01
CA PRO A 159 10.11 12.69 16.28
C PRO A 159 8.84 12.72 17.13
N GLY A 160 8.58 11.63 17.87
CA GLY A 160 7.46 11.51 18.79
C GLY A 160 6.13 11.12 18.15
N ARG A 161 6.03 11.08 16.83
CA ARG A 161 4.87 10.49 16.13
C ARG A 161 5.03 9.00 16.04
N LYS A 162 3.99 8.28 16.43
CA LYS A 162 3.93 6.82 16.31
C LYS A 162 3.09 6.46 15.09
N LEU A 163 3.66 6.62 13.90
CA LEU A 163 3.03 6.21 12.64
C LEU A 163 3.33 4.74 12.37
N CYS A 164 2.32 4.02 11.89
CA CYS A 164 2.45 2.66 11.38
C CYS A 164 1.79 2.63 9.99
N PHE A 165 2.56 2.30 8.98
CA PHE A 165 2.05 2.24 7.61
C PHE A 165 1.35 0.92 7.34
N VAL A 166 0.20 0.99 6.67
CA VAL A 166 -0.56 -0.17 6.20
C VAL A 166 -0.91 0.07 4.74
N LEU A 167 -0.35 -0.77 3.87
CA LEU A 167 -0.55 -0.64 2.43
C LEU A 167 -1.57 -1.69 1.98
N GLY A 168 -2.68 -1.23 1.40
CA GLY A 168 -3.68 -2.08 0.76
C GLY A 168 -3.36 -2.20 -0.74
N VAL A 169 -2.66 -3.27 -1.15
CA VAL A 169 -2.06 -3.36 -2.48
C VAL A 169 -2.13 -4.77 -3.06
N ASP A 170 -2.56 -4.87 -4.32
CA ASP A 170 -2.40 -6.08 -5.11
C ASP A 170 -1.29 -5.89 -6.16
N PHE A 171 -0.85 -6.99 -6.75
CA PHE A 171 0.22 -7.05 -7.73
C PHE A 171 -0.35 -7.17 -9.15
N ALA A 172 0.03 -8.17 -9.91
CA ALA A 172 -0.34 -8.31 -11.30
C ALA A 172 -1.82 -8.66 -11.51
N HIS A 173 -2.39 -8.09 -12.57
CA HIS A 173 -3.76 -8.34 -13.02
C HIS A 173 -3.72 -8.89 -14.44
N VAL A 174 -4.02 -10.17 -14.60
CA VAL A 174 -3.85 -10.91 -15.87
C VAL A 174 -5.14 -11.59 -16.27
N GLY A 175 -5.45 -11.55 -17.55
CA GLY A 175 -6.58 -12.25 -18.14
C GLY A 175 -7.68 -11.35 -18.71
N ARG A 176 -8.78 -11.96 -19.12
CA ARG A 176 -9.82 -11.30 -19.92
C ARG A 176 -10.47 -10.11 -19.22
N ARG A 177 -10.68 -10.20 -17.93
CA ARG A 177 -11.24 -9.11 -17.12
C ARG A 177 -10.39 -7.84 -17.19
N TYR A 178 -9.10 -8.00 -17.41
CA TYR A 178 -8.10 -6.92 -17.45
C TYR A 178 -7.66 -6.55 -18.87
N GLY A 179 -8.46 -6.94 -19.88
CA GLY A 179 -8.25 -6.58 -21.28
C GLY A 179 -7.29 -7.48 -22.05
N ASP A 180 -6.80 -8.58 -21.45
CA ASP A 180 -5.95 -9.52 -22.15
C ASP A 180 -6.76 -10.43 -23.09
N ARG A 181 -6.16 -10.81 -24.23
CA ARG A 181 -6.82 -11.65 -25.24
C ARG A 181 -7.02 -13.08 -24.77
N HIS A 182 -6.17 -13.56 -23.87
CA HIS A 182 -6.15 -14.94 -23.40
C HIS A 182 -6.69 -15.04 -21.98
N ALA A 183 -7.33 -16.17 -21.69
CA ALA A 183 -7.67 -16.52 -20.32
C ALA A 183 -6.40 -16.83 -19.53
N ALA A 184 -6.42 -16.46 -18.25
CA ALA A 184 -5.36 -16.76 -17.31
C ALA A 184 -5.86 -17.73 -16.24
N LYS A 185 -4.96 -18.57 -15.74
CA LYS A 185 -5.22 -19.49 -14.65
C LYS A 185 -4.03 -19.50 -13.70
N ALA A 186 -4.31 -19.36 -12.42
CA ALA A 186 -3.31 -19.23 -11.38
C ALA A 186 -2.32 -20.40 -11.42
N TYR A 187 -1.03 -20.05 -11.34
CA TYR A 187 0.10 -20.99 -11.38
C TYR A 187 0.28 -21.77 -12.68
N GLU A 188 -0.46 -21.48 -13.75
CA GLU A 188 -0.38 -22.22 -15.01
C GLU A 188 0.15 -21.31 -16.16
N GLY A 189 0.90 -21.93 -17.08
CA GLY A 189 1.37 -21.26 -18.30
C GLY A 189 2.12 -19.96 -18.05
N PRO A 190 1.70 -18.82 -18.65
CA PRO A 190 2.38 -17.54 -18.50
C PRO A 190 2.46 -16.99 -17.07
N LEU A 191 1.64 -17.51 -16.14
CA LEU A 191 1.61 -17.06 -14.76
C LEU A 191 2.87 -17.44 -13.96
N ALA A 192 3.69 -18.37 -14.48
CA ALA A 192 5.03 -18.62 -13.91
C ALA A 192 5.98 -17.43 -14.17
N GLU A 193 6.02 -16.88 -15.41
CA GLU A 193 6.78 -15.67 -15.72
C GLU A 193 6.26 -14.46 -14.94
N VAL A 194 4.94 -14.33 -14.77
CA VAL A 194 4.35 -13.28 -13.93
C VAL A 194 4.88 -13.38 -12.50
N ALA A 195 4.94 -14.57 -11.91
CA ALA A 195 5.46 -14.77 -10.56
C ALA A 195 6.95 -14.37 -10.44
N GLU A 196 7.78 -14.70 -11.42
CA GLU A 196 9.20 -14.29 -11.45
C GLU A 196 9.35 -12.77 -11.51
N ARG A 197 8.54 -12.09 -12.30
CA ARG A 197 8.53 -10.63 -12.41
C ARG A 197 7.97 -9.94 -11.16
N ASP A 198 6.94 -10.51 -10.55
CA ASP A 198 6.43 -10.07 -9.26
C ASP A 198 7.52 -10.21 -8.19
N ASP A 199 8.22 -11.34 -8.14
CA ASP A 199 9.33 -11.57 -7.22
C ASP A 199 10.45 -10.55 -7.39
N ALA A 200 10.85 -10.23 -8.62
CA ALA A 200 11.87 -9.22 -8.91
C ALA A 200 11.46 -7.82 -8.39
N ARG A 201 10.19 -7.43 -8.57
CA ARG A 201 9.65 -6.18 -8.03
C ARG A 201 9.63 -6.19 -6.49
N VAL A 202 9.19 -7.28 -5.89
CA VAL A 202 9.14 -7.47 -4.43
C VAL A 202 10.56 -7.42 -3.82
N GLU A 203 11.58 -7.96 -4.50
CA GLU A 203 12.97 -7.86 -4.05
C GLU A 203 13.47 -6.40 -3.99
N ARG A 204 13.13 -5.56 -4.99
CA ARG A 204 13.44 -4.12 -4.95
C ARG A 204 12.72 -3.41 -3.82
N ILE A 205 11.43 -3.71 -3.63
CA ILE A 205 10.64 -3.17 -2.52
C ILE A 205 11.26 -3.58 -1.18
N ALA A 206 11.63 -4.84 -1.01
CA ALA A 206 12.25 -5.34 0.21
C ALA A 206 13.62 -4.70 0.49
N ALA A 207 14.38 -4.40 -0.56
CA ALA A 207 15.65 -3.68 -0.46
C ALA A 207 15.48 -2.17 -0.14
N GLY A 208 14.27 -1.62 -0.18
CA GLY A 208 14.03 -0.17 -0.08
C GLY A 208 14.43 0.61 -1.34
N ASP A 209 14.61 -0.09 -2.46
CA ASP A 209 15.06 0.46 -3.75
C ASP A 209 13.85 0.94 -4.57
N ALA A 210 13.37 2.14 -4.27
CA ALA A 210 12.22 2.73 -4.94
C ALA A 210 12.45 2.94 -6.44
N GLU A 211 13.65 3.41 -6.83
CA GLU A 211 14.01 3.65 -8.22
C GLU A 211 14.11 2.34 -9.01
N GLY A 212 14.81 1.34 -8.47
CA GLY A 212 14.90 0.02 -9.07
C GLY A 212 13.54 -0.68 -9.19
N PHE A 213 12.64 -0.48 -8.20
CA PHE A 213 11.26 -0.94 -8.29
C PHE A 213 10.51 -0.27 -9.44
N TRP A 214 10.56 1.07 -9.53
CA TRP A 214 9.87 1.80 -10.58
C TRP A 214 10.39 1.46 -11.98
N ASN A 215 11.69 1.30 -12.13
CA ASN A 215 12.28 0.88 -13.40
C ASN A 215 11.73 -0.47 -13.89
N LEU A 216 11.47 -1.41 -12.97
CA LEU A 216 10.81 -2.69 -13.31
C LEU A 216 9.30 -2.54 -13.60
N VAL A 217 8.63 -1.54 -13.04
CA VAL A 217 7.22 -1.24 -13.36
C VAL A 217 7.10 -0.80 -14.81
N VAL A 218 8.01 0.08 -15.26
CA VAL A 218 7.96 0.71 -16.58
C VAL A 218 8.88 0.06 -17.62
N GLU A 219 9.51 -1.07 -17.31
CA GLU A 219 10.54 -1.72 -18.14
C GLU A 219 10.08 -2.03 -19.58
N ARG A 220 8.81 -2.39 -19.78
CA ARG A 220 8.27 -2.79 -21.09
C ARG A 220 7.42 -1.70 -21.76
N GLY A 221 7.63 -0.48 -21.37
CA GLY A 221 6.96 0.66 -21.98
C GLY A 221 5.70 1.11 -21.23
N ASP A 222 5.02 0.23 -20.56
CA ASP A 222 3.87 0.47 -19.69
C ASP A 222 3.85 -0.59 -18.60
N ASP A 223 3.09 -0.43 -17.54
CA ASP A 223 2.91 -1.50 -16.55
C ASP A 223 2.04 -2.62 -17.14
N ASP A 224 2.66 -3.45 -17.98
CA ASP A 224 2.00 -4.58 -18.65
C ASP A 224 1.48 -5.65 -17.66
N LEU A 225 2.01 -5.68 -16.43
CA LEU A 225 1.48 -6.48 -15.34
C LEU A 225 0.29 -5.82 -14.65
N LYS A 226 0.04 -4.55 -14.89
CA LYS A 226 -1.07 -3.78 -14.30
C LYS A 226 -1.09 -3.85 -12.78
N TRP A 227 0.08 -3.63 -12.16
CA TRP A 227 0.23 -3.61 -10.69
C TRP A 227 -0.51 -2.40 -10.11
N CYS A 228 -1.72 -2.62 -9.59
CA CYS A 228 -2.47 -1.52 -8.97
C CYS A 228 -1.78 -0.98 -7.71
N GLY A 229 -0.95 -1.78 -7.05
CA GLY A 229 -0.16 -1.41 -5.89
C GLY A 229 1.10 -0.57 -6.18
N SER A 230 1.42 -0.26 -7.45
CA SER A 230 2.68 0.41 -7.80
C SER A 230 2.83 1.78 -7.14
N SER A 231 1.80 2.63 -7.22
CA SER A 231 1.88 3.99 -6.65
C SER A 231 1.87 4.02 -5.11
N PRO A 232 1.05 3.26 -4.37
CA PRO A 232 1.15 3.20 -2.91
C PRO A 232 2.49 2.68 -2.41
N LEU A 233 3.04 1.62 -3.04
CA LEU A 233 4.34 1.06 -2.68
C LEU A 233 5.48 2.05 -2.94
N TYR A 234 5.50 2.69 -4.11
CA TYR A 234 6.48 3.72 -4.42
C TYR A 234 6.39 4.89 -3.43
N THR A 235 5.17 5.36 -3.15
CA THR A 235 4.91 6.42 -2.17
C THR A 235 5.49 6.08 -0.81
N PHE A 236 5.27 4.86 -0.32
CA PHE A 236 5.81 4.41 0.95
C PHE A 236 7.34 4.38 0.95
N LEU A 237 7.96 3.78 -0.07
CA LEU A 237 9.42 3.67 -0.17
C LEU A 237 10.11 5.03 -0.20
N ARG A 238 9.51 6.02 -0.85
CA ARG A 238 10.04 7.40 -0.91
C ARG A 238 9.81 8.18 0.37
N ALA A 239 8.67 7.98 1.03
CA ALA A 239 8.37 8.64 2.31
C ALA A 239 9.13 8.03 3.50
N VAL A 240 9.53 6.75 3.43
CA VAL A 240 10.17 6.01 4.52
C VAL A 240 11.44 5.29 4.01
N PRO A 241 12.48 6.03 3.60
CA PRO A 241 13.65 5.46 2.90
C PRO A 241 14.49 4.48 3.74
N GLN A 242 14.35 4.52 5.07
CA GLN A 242 14.99 3.56 5.99
C GLN A 242 14.24 2.23 6.07
N ALA A 243 13.09 2.08 5.43
CA ALA A 243 12.33 0.84 5.48
C ALA A 243 13.02 -0.28 4.70
N ARG A 244 13.11 -1.46 5.32
CA ARG A 244 13.53 -2.71 4.67
C ARG A 244 12.44 -3.73 4.83
N GLY A 245 12.05 -4.35 3.72
CA GLY A 245 10.95 -5.28 3.65
C GLY A 245 11.37 -6.72 3.89
N ARG A 246 10.43 -7.51 4.37
CA ARG A 246 10.51 -8.98 4.37
C ARG A 246 9.21 -9.51 3.77
N ARG A 247 9.34 -10.32 2.72
CA ARG A 247 8.20 -11.04 2.14
C ARG A 247 7.70 -12.08 3.15
N LEU A 248 6.40 -12.10 3.37
CA LEU A 248 5.73 -13.03 4.26
C LEU A 248 4.88 -14.05 3.51
N GLY A 249 4.47 -13.73 2.27
CA GLY A 249 3.68 -14.59 1.41
C GLY A 249 3.56 -14.04 0.01
N TYR A 250 3.14 -14.90 -0.92
CA TYR A 250 2.78 -14.59 -2.30
C TYR A 250 1.73 -15.59 -2.76
N GLU A 251 0.70 -15.09 -3.43
CA GLU A 251 -0.38 -15.91 -3.95
C GLU A 251 -0.81 -15.41 -5.33
N GLN A 252 -1.35 -16.32 -6.13
CA GLN A 252 -2.11 -16.04 -7.33
C GLN A 252 -3.52 -16.60 -7.14
N TRP A 253 -4.54 -15.82 -7.40
CA TRP A 253 -5.92 -16.21 -7.19
C TRP A 253 -6.75 -15.98 -8.45
N ASN A 254 -7.50 -17.00 -8.86
CA ASN A 254 -8.48 -16.88 -9.92
C ASN A 254 -9.68 -16.08 -9.41
N ILE A 255 -9.79 -14.81 -9.86
CA ILE A 255 -10.93 -13.94 -9.51
C ILE A 255 -12.19 -14.35 -10.28
N ASP A 256 -12.00 -14.96 -11.44
CA ASP A 256 -13.03 -15.60 -12.28
C ASP A 256 -12.39 -16.74 -13.11
N ASP A 257 -13.17 -17.36 -13.99
CA ASP A 257 -12.73 -18.51 -14.81
C ASP A 257 -11.64 -18.16 -15.84
N ALA A 258 -11.33 -16.88 -16.05
CA ALA A 258 -10.46 -16.42 -17.13
C ALA A 258 -9.45 -15.36 -16.69
N SER A 259 -9.40 -15.03 -15.38
CA SER A 259 -8.59 -13.93 -14.88
C SER A 259 -7.99 -14.22 -13.51
N VAL A 260 -6.78 -13.70 -13.30
CA VAL A 260 -5.97 -13.92 -12.11
C VAL A 260 -5.49 -12.59 -11.56
N VAL A 261 -5.49 -12.45 -10.25
CA VAL A 261 -4.78 -11.41 -9.51
C VAL A 261 -3.68 -12.06 -8.71
N SER A 262 -2.47 -11.53 -8.77
CA SER A 262 -1.42 -11.88 -7.83
C SER A 262 -1.33 -10.85 -6.71
N PHE A 263 -0.90 -11.29 -5.56
CA PHE A 263 -0.74 -10.43 -4.38
C PHE A 263 0.19 -11.09 -3.36
N GLY A 264 0.53 -10.33 -2.32
CA GLY A 264 1.39 -10.87 -1.29
C GLY A 264 1.28 -10.10 0.02
N ALA A 265 2.10 -10.53 0.97
CA ALA A 265 2.24 -9.91 2.27
C ALA A 265 3.68 -9.52 2.52
N LEU A 266 3.91 -8.29 2.98
CA LEU A 266 5.23 -7.81 3.41
C LEU A 266 5.15 -7.18 4.80
N ALA A 267 6.27 -7.23 5.54
CA ALA A 267 6.48 -6.45 6.74
C ALA A 267 7.73 -5.59 6.55
N PHE A 268 7.66 -4.32 6.96
CA PHE A 268 8.74 -3.34 6.80
C PHE A 268 9.31 -2.95 8.15
N PHE A 269 10.62 -2.96 8.22
CA PHE A 269 11.37 -2.68 9.45
C PHE A 269 12.35 -1.52 9.21
N ASP A 270 12.64 -0.78 10.27
CA ASP A 270 13.68 0.24 10.25
C ASP A 270 15.07 -0.42 10.23
N GLU A 271 15.85 -0.18 9.18
CA GLU A 271 17.22 -0.70 9.08
C GLU A 271 18.14 -0.16 10.17
N ASN A 272 17.82 1.00 10.75
CA ASN A 272 18.58 1.65 11.80
C ASN A 272 18.16 1.22 13.22
N ALA A 273 17.09 0.43 13.34
CA ALA A 273 16.65 -0.07 14.64
C ALA A 273 17.71 -1.02 15.21
N ARG A 274 18.33 -0.63 16.31
CA ARG A 274 19.28 -1.49 17.03
C ARG A 274 18.57 -2.76 17.52
N VAL A 275 19.08 -3.90 17.11
CA VAL A 275 18.66 -5.23 17.55
C VAL A 275 18.98 -5.44 19.05
#